data_f876189f30682733b08080c954ba59c0
#
_entry.id   f876189f30682733b08080c954ba59c0
#
_cell.length_a   1.000
_cell.length_b   1.000
_cell.length_c   1.000
_cell.angle_alpha   90.00
_cell.angle_beta   90.00
_cell.angle_gamma   90.00
#
_symmetry.space_group_name_H-M   'P 1'
#
loop_
_entity.id
_entity.type
_entity.pdbx_description
1 polymer ?
#
loop_
_entity_poly.entity_id
_entity_poly.type
_entity_poly.pdbx_seq_one_letter_code
_entity_poly.pdbx_strand_id
1 'polypeptide(L)'
;MYTYNFLDLWEWEVRVLDIEPGVPEDWRPRCLAGRAATPPEDCGGPRGYLRILDRHKYHPPVAEQELVEKAFQRMAAGLPDQHRDLLREVVDQGLEQAMQRLKEYAECHPDHFNLPEVRARLERFLPYGRACR
;
A
#
# COMPACT_ATOMS: atom_id res chain seq x y z
N MET A 1 -4.74 20.21 -15.24
CA MET A 1 -5.40 18.91 -14.99
C MET A 1 -4.67 17.87 -15.82
N TYR A 2 -4.33 16.74 -15.26
CA TYR A 2 -3.63 15.63 -15.90
C TYR A 2 -4.40 14.35 -15.67
N THR A 3 -4.75 13.62 -16.73
CA THR A 3 -5.44 12.33 -16.62
C THR A 3 -4.40 11.23 -16.67
N TYR A 4 -4.35 10.44 -15.61
CA TYR A 4 -3.50 9.27 -15.49
C TYR A 4 -4.36 8.01 -15.57
N ASN A 5 -3.91 7.02 -16.30
CA ASN A 5 -4.62 5.77 -16.53
C ASN A 5 -6.01 5.98 -17.16
N PHE A 6 -6.06 6.02 -18.48
CA PHE A 6 -7.30 6.25 -19.24
C PHE A 6 -8.40 5.20 -19.02
N LEU A 7 -8.06 4.03 -18.48
CA LEU A 7 -9.03 2.99 -18.13
C LEU A 7 -9.72 3.29 -16.80
N ASP A 8 -8.97 3.79 -15.84
CA ASP A 8 -9.44 4.09 -14.49
C ASP A 8 -9.91 5.54 -14.31
N LEU A 9 -9.63 6.40 -15.31
CA LEU A 9 -10.07 7.80 -15.34
C LEU A 9 -9.64 8.62 -14.10
N TRP A 10 -8.40 8.43 -13.64
CA TRP A 10 -7.84 9.26 -12.59
C TRP A 10 -7.48 10.65 -13.12
N GLU A 11 -8.02 11.68 -12.49
CA GLU A 11 -7.70 13.07 -12.79
C GLU A 11 -6.84 13.67 -11.67
N TRP A 12 -5.72 14.25 -12.07
CA TRP A 12 -4.79 14.92 -11.16
C TRP A 12 -4.78 16.41 -11.42
N GLU A 13 -4.92 17.20 -10.38
CA GLU A 13 -4.74 18.63 -10.46
C GLU A 13 -3.32 18.99 -10.04
N VAL A 14 -2.56 19.57 -10.95
CA VAL A 14 -1.22 20.10 -10.69
C VAL A 14 -1.30 21.63 -10.65
N ARG A 15 -0.89 22.22 -9.54
CA ARG A 15 -0.84 23.67 -9.36
C ARG A 15 0.59 24.09 -9.14
N VAL A 16 1.08 25.05 -9.93
CA VAL A 16 2.33 25.76 -9.69
C VAL A 16 2.05 26.81 -8.65
N LEU A 17 2.74 26.76 -7.52
CA LEU A 17 2.59 27.71 -6.43
C LEU A 17 3.62 28.82 -6.53
N ASP A 18 4.84 28.50 -6.95
CA ASP A 18 5.92 29.46 -7.08
C ASP A 18 6.92 28.98 -8.15
N ILE A 19 7.67 29.94 -8.72
CA ILE A 19 8.72 29.69 -9.69
C ILE A 19 9.95 30.48 -9.23
N GLU A 20 10.94 29.76 -8.73
CA GLU A 20 12.22 30.36 -8.36
C GLU A 20 13.14 30.47 -9.58
N PRO A 21 13.76 31.63 -9.82
CA PRO A 21 14.71 31.79 -10.90
C PRO A 21 16.03 31.09 -10.57
N GLY A 22 16.53 30.32 -11.52
CA GLY A 22 17.80 29.63 -11.40
C GLY A 22 17.66 28.21 -10.83
N VAL A 23 17.93 27.22 -11.65
CA VAL A 23 17.96 25.83 -11.23
C VAL A 23 19.41 25.45 -10.99
N PRO A 24 19.80 25.03 -9.78
CA PRO A 24 21.12 24.46 -9.53
C PRO A 24 21.40 23.28 -10.45
N GLU A 25 22.65 23.07 -10.85
CA GLU A 25 23.03 21.95 -11.72
C GLU A 25 22.66 20.57 -11.12
N ASP A 26 22.52 20.50 -9.80
CA ASP A 26 22.15 19.31 -9.03
C ASP A 26 20.69 19.31 -8.59
N TRP A 27 19.79 20.01 -9.31
CA TRP A 27 18.38 20.09 -8.99
C TRP A 27 17.75 18.68 -8.85
N ARG A 28 17.07 18.49 -7.76
CA ARG A 28 16.33 17.25 -7.49
C ARG A 28 14.95 17.57 -6.92
N PRO A 29 13.89 16.92 -7.40
CA PRO A 29 12.57 17.08 -6.80
C PRO A 29 12.58 16.60 -5.36
N ARG A 30 11.90 17.34 -4.49
CA ARG A 30 11.75 17.02 -3.08
C ARG A 30 10.28 17.00 -2.71
N CYS A 31 9.84 15.97 -2.01
CA CYS A 31 8.55 16.00 -1.36
C CYS A 31 8.65 16.85 -0.09
N LEU A 32 7.88 17.92 -0.03
CA LEU A 32 7.86 18.81 1.14
C LEU A 32 6.86 18.33 2.18
N ALA A 33 5.66 17.96 1.75
CA ALA A 33 4.58 17.48 2.58
C ALA A 33 3.62 16.61 1.77
N GLY A 34 2.78 15.88 2.45
CA GLY A 34 1.69 15.12 1.86
C GLY A 34 0.68 14.73 2.93
N ARG A 35 -0.47 14.24 2.49
CA ARG A 35 -1.55 13.78 3.34
C ARG A 35 -2.25 12.63 2.62
N ALA A 36 -2.50 11.56 3.32
CA ALA A 36 -3.09 10.34 2.82
C ALA A 36 -2.20 9.57 1.81
N ALA A 37 -2.46 8.30 1.64
CA ALA A 37 -1.80 7.45 0.67
C ALA A 37 -2.33 7.69 -0.74
N THR A 38 -1.49 7.41 -1.72
CA THR A 38 -1.93 7.32 -3.12
C THR A 38 -2.85 6.10 -3.29
N PRO A 39 -3.95 6.22 -4.05
CA PRO A 39 -4.75 5.06 -4.41
C PRO A 39 -3.88 3.95 -5.03
N PRO A 40 -4.16 2.67 -4.72
CA PRO A 40 -3.47 1.56 -5.37
C PRO A 40 -3.66 1.60 -6.89
N GLU A 41 -2.63 1.20 -7.63
CA GLU A 41 -2.75 1.00 -9.07
C GLU A 41 -3.79 -0.11 -9.34
N ASP A 42 -4.47 0.00 -10.47
CA ASP A 42 -5.48 -0.99 -10.92
C ASP A 42 -6.62 -1.24 -9.92
N CYS A 43 -6.90 -0.28 -9.05
CA CYS A 43 -8.00 -0.40 -8.07
C CYS A 43 -9.41 -0.21 -8.68
N GLY A 44 -9.53 0.00 -9.99
CA GLY A 44 -10.79 0.23 -10.69
C GLY A 44 -11.27 1.69 -10.61
N GLY A 45 -10.31 2.62 -10.60
CA GLY A 45 -10.53 4.06 -10.61
C GLY A 45 -11.17 4.61 -9.34
N PRO A 46 -11.72 5.83 -9.37
CA PRO A 46 -12.33 6.46 -8.20
C PRO A 46 -13.41 5.63 -7.53
N ARG A 47 -14.23 4.92 -8.32
CA ARG A 47 -15.28 4.05 -7.78
C ARG A 47 -14.74 2.81 -7.09
N GLY A 48 -13.69 2.21 -7.65
CA GLY A 48 -13.01 1.08 -7.04
C GLY A 48 -12.31 1.49 -5.75
N TYR A 49 -11.65 2.64 -5.76
CA TYR A 49 -11.03 3.19 -4.57
C TYR A 49 -12.02 3.49 -3.44
N LEU A 50 -13.18 4.07 -3.74
CA LEU A 50 -14.23 4.28 -2.73
C LEU A 50 -14.66 2.96 -2.07
N ARG A 51 -14.77 1.86 -2.84
CA ARG A 51 -15.06 0.53 -2.26
C ARG A 51 -13.95 0.02 -1.33
N ILE A 52 -12.70 0.33 -1.65
CA ILE A 52 -11.56 0.01 -0.78
C ILE A 52 -11.65 0.80 0.53
N LEU A 53 -11.93 2.11 0.46
CA LEU A 53 -12.12 2.97 1.62
C LEU A 53 -13.27 2.49 2.52
N ASP A 54 -14.42 2.16 1.93
CA ASP A 54 -15.59 1.65 2.66
C ASP A 54 -15.25 0.33 3.36
N ARG A 55 -14.58 -0.60 2.65
CA ARG A 55 -14.13 -1.86 3.23
C ARG A 55 -13.18 -1.61 4.40
N HIS A 56 -12.21 -0.72 4.22
CA HIS A 56 -11.24 -0.40 5.25
C HIS A 56 -11.89 0.18 6.51
N LYS A 57 -12.90 1.03 6.32
CA LYS A 57 -13.59 1.72 7.40
C LYS A 57 -14.63 0.85 8.12
N TYR A 58 -15.39 0.06 7.38
CA TYR A 58 -16.57 -0.63 7.93
C TYR A 58 -16.43 -2.15 8.02
N HIS A 59 -15.41 -2.73 7.38
CA HIS A 59 -15.21 -4.17 7.31
C HIS A 59 -13.75 -4.54 7.60
N PRO A 60 -13.23 -4.19 8.78
CA PRO A 60 -11.89 -4.63 9.18
C PRO A 60 -11.84 -6.16 9.24
N PRO A 61 -10.72 -6.80 8.88
CA PRO A 61 -10.61 -8.26 8.79
C PRO A 61 -10.39 -8.89 10.19
N VAL A 62 -11.33 -8.67 11.10
CA VAL A 62 -11.24 -9.14 12.49
C VAL A 62 -11.26 -10.67 12.56
N ALA A 63 -12.15 -11.30 11.78
CA ALA A 63 -12.26 -12.76 11.75
C ALA A 63 -10.98 -13.42 11.21
N GLU A 64 -10.37 -12.81 10.21
CA GLU A 64 -9.10 -13.25 9.64
C GLU A 64 -7.95 -13.09 10.65
N GLN A 65 -7.93 -12.00 11.40
CA GLN A 65 -6.94 -11.80 12.48
C GLN A 65 -7.07 -12.87 13.56
N GLU A 66 -8.28 -13.13 14.04
CA GLU A 66 -8.53 -14.17 15.03
C GLU A 66 -8.14 -15.56 14.53
N LEU A 67 -8.42 -15.86 13.28
CA LEU A 67 -8.05 -17.14 12.66
C LEU A 67 -6.53 -17.33 12.64
N VAL A 68 -5.80 -16.31 12.17
CA VAL A 68 -4.33 -16.33 12.11
C VAL A 68 -3.74 -16.44 13.51
N GLU A 69 -4.24 -15.65 14.47
CA GLU A 69 -3.77 -15.70 15.86
C GLU A 69 -3.97 -17.08 16.49
N LYS A 70 -5.16 -17.67 16.34
CA LYS A 70 -5.45 -19.04 16.81
C LYS A 70 -4.52 -20.07 16.17
N ALA A 71 -4.23 -19.93 14.86
CA ALA A 71 -3.29 -20.80 14.18
C ALA A 71 -1.87 -20.70 14.75
N PHE A 72 -1.38 -19.49 15.00
CA PHE A 72 -0.07 -19.27 15.63
C PHE A 72 -0.01 -19.81 17.05
N GLN A 73 -1.04 -19.58 17.87
CA GLN A 73 -1.12 -20.11 19.24
C GLN A 73 -1.07 -21.63 19.25
N ARG A 74 -1.81 -22.30 18.36
CA ARG A 74 -1.79 -23.77 18.21
C ARG A 74 -0.42 -24.27 17.78
N MET A 75 0.23 -23.62 16.81
CA MET A 75 1.58 -23.99 16.40
C MET A 75 2.60 -23.83 17.52
N ALA A 76 2.49 -22.77 18.31
CA ALA A 76 3.38 -22.52 19.45
C ALA A 76 3.17 -23.50 20.61
N ALA A 77 1.95 -24.00 20.79
CA ALA A 77 1.60 -24.97 21.85
C ALA A 77 1.80 -26.44 21.42
N GLY A 78 1.97 -26.70 20.13
CA GLY A 78 2.05 -28.06 19.58
C GLY A 78 3.41 -28.73 19.79
N LEU A 79 3.38 -30.05 20.10
CA LEU A 79 4.57 -30.90 20.11
C LEU A 79 5.00 -31.23 18.66
N PRO A 80 6.30 -31.51 18.42
CA PRO A 80 6.88 -31.67 17.07
C PRO A 80 6.17 -32.66 16.15
N ASP A 81 5.62 -33.75 16.68
CA ASP A 81 4.95 -34.80 15.92
C ASP A 81 3.53 -34.44 15.47
N GLN A 82 2.93 -33.41 16.06
CA GLN A 82 1.56 -32.98 15.74
C GLN A 82 1.53 -31.85 14.68
N HIS A 83 2.67 -31.32 14.28
CA HIS A 83 2.73 -30.20 13.35
C HIS A 83 2.17 -30.49 11.96
N ARG A 84 2.25 -31.74 11.49
CA ARG A 84 1.77 -32.12 10.15
C ARG A 84 0.25 -32.09 10.04
N ASP A 85 -0.43 -32.57 11.07
CA ASP A 85 -1.90 -32.60 11.09
C ASP A 85 -2.47 -31.23 11.38
N LEU A 86 -1.80 -30.46 12.26
CA LEU A 86 -2.13 -29.06 12.54
C LEU A 86 -1.96 -28.18 11.31
N LEU A 87 -0.90 -28.35 10.52
CA LEU A 87 -0.69 -27.60 9.28
C LEU A 87 -1.77 -27.92 8.24
N ARG A 88 -2.20 -29.18 8.13
CA ARG A 88 -3.33 -29.55 7.26
C ARG A 88 -4.62 -28.89 7.71
N GLU A 89 -4.97 -28.98 8.98
CA GLU A 89 -6.16 -28.36 9.54
C GLU A 89 -6.18 -26.84 9.36
N VAL A 90 -5.02 -26.19 9.50
CA VAL A 90 -4.82 -24.75 9.34
C VAL A 90 -4.97 -24.32 7.88
N VAL A 91 -4.45 -25.12 6.94
CA VAL A 91 -4.63 -24.91 5.49
C VAL A 91 -6.10 -25.09 5.08
N ASP A 92 -6.75 -26.12 5.59
CA ASP A 92 -8.17 -26.40 5.33
C ASP A 92 -9.11 -25.33 5.89
N GLN A 93 -8.71 -24.60 6.92
CA GLN A 93 -9.49 -23.48 7.51
C GLN A 93 -9.38 -22.15 6.75
N GLY A 94 -8.72 -22.12 5.60
CA GLY A 94 -8.59 -20.90 4.79
C GLY A 94 -7.58 -19.89 5.33
N LEU A 95 -6.58 -20.34 6.08
CA LEU A 95 -5.54 -19.49 6.65
C LEU A 95 -4.79 -18.69 5.57
N GLU A 96 -4.50 -19.32 4.43
CA GLU A 96 -3.83 -18.65 3.32
C GLU A 96 -4.65 -17.45 2.81
N GLN A 97 -5.96 -17.65 2.67
CA GLN A 97 -6.88 -16.59 2.26
C GLN A 97 -6.99 -15.49 3.32
N ALA A 98 -7.00 -15.88 4.60
CA ALA A 98 -7.01 -14.93 5.71
C ALA A 98 -5.73 -14.08 5.74
N MET A 99 -4.57 -14.71 5.59
CA MET A 99 -3.27 -14.00 5.52
C MET A 99 -3.21 -13.06 4.30
N GLN A 100 -3.70 -13.50 3.15
CA GLN A 100 -3.76 -12.66 1.95
C GLN A 100 -4.64 -11.43 2.17
N ARG A 101 -5.83 -11.60 2.76
CA ARG A 101 -6.73 -10.48 3.09
C ARG A 101 -6.13 -9.52 4.11
N LEU A 102 -5.43 -10.03 5.12
CA LEU A 102 -4.73 -9.20 6.10
C LEU A 102 -3.62 -8.39 5.45
N LYS A 103 -2.87 -9.02 4.54
CA LYS A 103 -1.83 -8.34 3.77
C LYS A 103 -2.41 -7.20 2.92
N GLU A 104 -3.43 -7.48 2.14
CA GLU A 104 -4.12 -6.48 1.30
C GLU A 104 -4.68 -5.32 2.15
N TYR A 105 -5.24 -5.64 3.32
CA TYR A 105 -5.72 -4.63 4.25
C TYR A 105 -4.59 -3.77 4.82
N ALA A 106 -3.46 -4.39 5.18
CA ALA A 106 -2.30 -3.69 5.72
C ALA A 106 -1.58 -2.83 4.67
N GLU A 107 -1.55 -3.26 3.41
CA GLU A 107 -0.95 -2.51 2.31
C GLU A 107 -1.76 -1.28 1.90
N CYS A 108 -3.07 -1.29 2.16
CA CYS A 108 -3.97 -0.20 1.81
C CYS A 108 -4.36 0.63 3.05
N HIS A 109 -3.46 1.46 3.54
CA HIS A 109 -3.76 2.46 4.58
C HIS A 109 -4.05 3.83 3.95
N PRO A 110 -5.31 4.15 3.66
CA PRO A 110 -5.67 5.36 2.91
C PRO A 110 -5.27 6.66 3.63
N ASP A 111 -5.23 6.64 4.95
CA ASP A 111 -4.87 7.82 5.76
C ASP A 111 -3.37 7.91 6.08
N HIS A 112 -2.58 6.92 5.65
CA HIS A 112 -1.16 6.87 5.98
C HIS A 112 -0.32 7.59 4.92
N PHE A 113 0.41 8.61 5.34
CA PHE A 113 1.44 9.29 4.55
C PHE A 113 2.77 9.27 5.29
N ASN A 114 3.76 8.59 4.73
CA ASN A 114 5.11 8.50 5.28
C ASN A 114 6.08 9.35 4.46
N LEU A 115 6.30 10.59 4.90
CA LEU A 115 7.19 11.53 4.21
C LEU A 115 8.64 11.01 4.06
N PRO A 116 9.28 10.41 5.07
CA PRO A 116 10.60 9.79 4.92
C PRO A 116 10.66 8.72 3.84
N GLU A 117 9.65 7.85 3.76
CA GLU A 117 9.58 6.80 2.75
C GLU A 117 9.42 7.37 1.33
N VAL A 118 8.54 8.35 1.16
CA VAL A 118 8.35 9.03 -0.14
C VAL A 118 9.64 9.72 -0.58
N ARG A 119 10.38 10.36 0.32
CA ARG A 119 11.68 10.96 0.02
C ARG A 119 12.70 9.91 -0.41
N ALA A 120 12.81 8.81 0.32
CA ALA A 120 13.71 7.72 -0.02
C ALA A 120 13.37 7.07 -1.38
N ARG A 121 12.08 6.98 -1.72
CA ARG A 121 11.63 6.52 -3.04
C ARG A 121 12.05 7.51 -4.13
N LEU A 122 11.81 8.79 -3.94
CA LEU A 122 12.23 9.82 -4.91
C LEU A 122 13.74 9.79 -5.16
N GLU A 123 14.55 9.64 -4.13
CA GLU A 123 16.01 9.52 -4.28
C GLU A 123 16.43 8.29 -5.11
N ARG A 124 15.71 7.18 -5.01
CA ARG A 124 15.98 5.97 -5.81
C ARG A 124 15.60 6.12 -7.27
N PHE A 125 14.52 6.83 -7.57
CA PHE A 125 14.01 7.01 -8.93
C PHE A 125 14.72 8.13 -9.71
N LEU A 126 15.56 8.91 -9.05
CA LEU A 126 16.27 10.04 -9.65
C LEU A 126 17.77 9.87 -9.86
N PRO A 127 18.33 8.68 -10.15
CA PRO A 127 19.74 8.56 -10.54
C PRO A 127 20.03 9.14 -11.91
N TYR A 128 19.01 9.55 -12.68
CA TYR A 128 19.13 9.97 -14.09
C TYR A 128 18.92 11.46 -14.32
N GLY A 129 19.35 12.28 -13.39
CA GLY A 129 19.48 13.72 -13.61
C GLY A 129 20.70 14.07 -14.48
N ARG A 130 20.95 13.33 -15.58
CA ARG A 130 21.73 13.87 -16.69
C ARG A 130 20.76 14.48 -17.66
N ALA A 131 20.79 15.80 -17.69
CA ALA A 131 20.08 16.62 -18.65
C ALA A 131 20.05 15.99 -20.04
N CYS A 132 18.85 15.89 -20.60
CA CYS A 132 18.71 15.97 -22.06
C CYS A 132 19.33 17.32 -22.48
N ARG A 133 20.52 17.26 -23.03
CA ARG A 133 21.11 18.37 -23.82
C ARG A 133 20.50 18.36 -25.18
#